data_bb4aa7c37266c05ccafbd418a01d41d3
#
_entry.id   bb4aa7c37266c05ccafbd418a01d41d3
#
_cell.length_a   1.000
_cell.length_b   1.000
_cell.length_c   1.000
_cell.angle_alpha   90.00
_cell.angle_beta   90.00
_cell.angle_gamma   90.00
#
_symmetry.space_group_name_H-M   'P 1'
#
loop_
_entity.id
_entity.type
_entity.pdbx_description
1 polymer ?
#
loop_
_entity_poly.entity_id
_entity_poly.type
_entity_poly.pdbx_seq_one_letter_code
_entity_poly.pdbx_strand_id
1 'polypeptide(L)'
;MNNQSSIINNQSFAPPILTKNALRVLWNRYLIKDDKGRCIETPAQLFSRVASLVAKAESKYGSTAAQVKEWHKRYYDLMASLQFLPNSPALMNAQRSGMLSACFVLPIEDSIEGIFEAIKQTALIQKAGGGTTSGPISFWRVFSETTNAIQQGAFRRGANMGMMSVEHPDILKFLYAKQNLAAFTNFNISVKVADKWMKNALKSGKDLHVVRNPRTQERYLLPRRIDIAGYTIKDLHKLSGREKLPSGLAGRFYTVGDIWKMIVRCAHKTGEPGVAFINRINKNNPTPSLGLIEATNPCGEQPLLPFEACTLGSINLTKFVTFAGGRARMDWSSLAQAVKLSVRFLDNIIDVCSYPVEKTKQLAQTNRKIGLGVMGFADCLFLLGISYDSSQGVKFGSQVMKFINDAAHKASSELAELRGTFPNYENSIWQKKKIRIRNAAITCIAPTGTISIIADCSAGVEPLYSLVFLRQVLETEKMMQINTIFKREAQTGGFYNKKLVERIARAGSIQKMTQIPAKVRRVFKCAYDIKPEWHIRMQAAFQKHCDAAVSKTINFPKKAKVADIDKAYRLAYRLGCKGITVYRQHSRAHEPMTLD
;
A
#
# COMPACT_ATOMS: atom_id res chain seq x y z
N MET A 1 -6.15 -32.84 -25.07
CA MET A 1 -4.82 -33.18 -25.59
C MET A 1 -4.54 -32.29 -26.79
N ASN A 2 -3.33 -31.70 -26.85
CA ASN A 2 -2.79 -30.95 -27.98
C ASN A 2 -3.49 -29.63 -28.40
N ASN A 3 -2.99 -28.51 -27.91
CA ASN A 3 -2.55 -27.34 -28.69
C ASN A 3 -2.23 -26.14 -27.76
N GLN A 4 -1.11 -26.19 -27.04
CA GLN A 4 -0.57 -25.03 -26.31
C GLN A 4 0.94 -24.80 -26.54
N SER A 5 1.49 -25.32 -27.63
CA SER A 5 2.94 -25.25 -27.90
C SER A 5 3.32 -24.43 -29.13
N SER A 6 2.61 -23.35 -29.44
CA SER A 6 3.05 -22.52 -30.56
C SER A 6 2.63 -21.06 -30.41
N ILE A 7 3.24 -20.30 -29.53
CA ILE A 7 3.38 -18.84 -29.64
C ILE A 7 4.55 -18.43 -28.72
N ILE A 8 5.76 -18.85 -29.01
CA ILE A 8 6.98 -18.15 -28.60
C ILE A 8 7.67 -17.75 -29.87
N ASN A 9 7.20 -16.66 -30.47
CA ASN A 9 7.89 -16.02 -31.59
C ASN A 9 9.25 -15.51 -31.11
N ASN A 10 10.33 -15.94 -31.75
CA ASN A 10 11.72 -15.55 -31.59
C ASN A 10 11.96 -14.06 -31.88
N GLN A 11 11.42 -13.15 -31.09
CA GLN A 11 11.98 -11.82 -30.95
C GLN A 11 12.98 -11.86 -29.79
N SER A 12 14.28 -11.79 -30.10
CA SER A 12 15.31 -11.63 -29.06
C SER A 12 15.20 -10.24 -28.45
N PHE A 13 14.40 -10.12 -27.38
CA PHE A 13 14.40 -8.92 -26.54
C PHE A 13 15.70 -8.87 -25.74
N ALA A 14 16.30 -7.68 -25.60
CA ALA A 14 17.45 -7.50 -24.73
C ALA A 14 17.10 -7.93 -23.28
N PRO A 15 17.88 -8.83 -22.66
CA PRO A 15 17.54 -9.31 -21.32
C PRO A 15 17.67 -8.19 -20.27
N PRO A 16 16.84 -8.18 -19.22
CA PRO A 16 16.97 -7.21 -18.15
C PRO A 16 18.27 -7.43 -17.37
N ILE A 17 18.94 -6.35 -16.98
CA ILE A 17 20.12 -6.41 -16.10
C ILE A 17 19.62 -6.48 -14.66
N LEU A 18 19.83 -7.64 -14.01
CA LEU A 18 19.28 -7.96 -12.70
C LEU A 18 20.37 -8.31 -11.70
N THR A 19 20.19 -7.89 -10.46
CA THR A 19 21.05 -8.31 -9.34
C THR A 19 20.81 -9.79 -8.99
N LYS A 20 21.77 -10.41 -8.29
CA LYS A 20 21.60 -11.78 -7.77
C LYS A 20 20.34 -11.93 -6.92
N ASN A 21 20.02 -10.93 -6.12
CA ASN A 21 18.82 -10.91 -5.28
C ASN A 21 17.53 -10.81 -6.10
N ALA A 22 17.51 -9.97 -7.13
CA ALA A 22 16.41 -9.88 -8.07
C ALA A 22 16.15 -11.24 -8.77
N LEU A 23 17.22 -11.86 -9.30
CA LEU A 23 17.13 -13.19 -9.93
C LEU A 23 16.58 -14.24 -8.97
N ARG A 24 17.04 -14.27 -7.72
CA ARG A 24 16.58 -15.22 -6.71
C ARG A 24 15.10 -15.03 -6.38
N VAL A 25 14.64 -13.77 -6.24
CA VAL A 25 13.23 -13.46 -6.00
C VAL A 25 12.37 -13.89 -7.20
N LEU A 26 12.80 -13.60 -8.42
CA LEU A 26 12.11 -14.02 -9.64
C LEU A 26 12.01 -15.53 -9.72
N TRP A 27 13.13 -16.23 -9.53
CA TRP A 27 13.20 -17.69 -9.52
C TRP A 27 12.24 -18.32 -8.52
N ASN A 28 12.24 -17.82 -7.30
CA ASN A 28 11.45 -18.43 -6.24
C ASN A 28 9.95 -18.15 -6.35
N ARG A 29 9.53 -16.99 -6.89
CA ARG A 29 8.15 -16.51 -6.80
C ARG A 29 7.44 -16.28 -8.13
N TYR A 30 8.14 -16.00 -9.21
CA TYR A 30 7.50 -15.43 -10.40
C TYR A 30 7.68 -16.27 -11.66
N LEU A 31 8.86 -16.87 -11.85
CA LEU A 31 9.14 -17.66 -13.03
C LEU A 31 8.31 -18.96 -13.04
N ILE A 32 7.88 -19.37 -14.21
CA ILE A 32 7.16 -20.62 -14.41
C ILE A 32 8.10 -21.78 -14.14
N LYS A 33 7.59 -22.79 -13.41
CA LYS A 33 8.29 -24.04 -13.08
C LYS A 33 7.55 -25.22 -13.67
N ASP A 34 8.30 -26.27 -14.00
CA ASP A 34 7.74 -27.56 -14.35
C ASP A 34 7.28 -28.34 -13.10
N ASP A 35 6.69 -29.50 -13.31
CA ASP A 35 6.18 -30.38 -12.24
C ASP A 35 7.30 -30.88 -11.28
N LYS A 36 8.56 -30.78 -11.71
CA LYS A 36 9.75 -31.11 -10.91
C LYS A 36 10.34 -29.88 -10.19
N GLY A 37 9.68 -28.74 -10.26
CA GLY A 37 10.10 -27.49 -9.61
C GLY A 37 11.24 -26.76 -10.32
N ARG A 38 11.64 -27.16 -11.51
CA ARG A 38 12.70 -26.51 -12.31
C ARG A 38 12.11 -25.33 -13.07
N CYS A 39 12.78 -24.16 -13.03
CA CYS A 39 12.33 -23.01 -13.82
C CYS A 39 12.48 -23.28 -15.32
N ILE A 40 11.38 -23.13 -16.04
CA ILE A 40 11.29 -23.24 -17.49
C ILE A 40 11.08 -21.89 -18.17
N GLU A 41 11.14 -20.80 -17.41
CA GLU A 41 10.98 -19.43 -17.85
C GLU A 41 12.19 -18.59 -17.42
N THR A 42 12.67 -17.71 -18.29
CA THR A 42 13.70 -16.70 -17.99
C THR A 42 13.04 -15.38 -17.56
N PRO A 43 13.76 -14.47 -16.88
CA PRO A 43 13.24 -13.12 -16.57
C PRO A 43 12.78 -12.33 -17.80
N ALA A 44 13.46 -12.48 -18.94
CA ALA A 44 13.04 -11.86 -20.20
C ALA A 44 11.71 -12.42 -20.71
N GLN A 45 11.53 -13.73 -20.64
CA GLN A 45 10.28 -14.37 -21.01
C GLN A 45 9.13 -13.99 -20.08
N LEU A 46 9.37 -13.86 -18.77
CA LEU A 46 8.39 -13.34 -17.81
C LEU A 46 7.91 -11.94 -18.22
N PHE A 47 8.82 -11.00 -18.46
CA PHE A 47 8.44 -9.64 -18.84
C PHE A 47 7.76 -9.60 -20.21
N SER A 48 8.21 -10.42 -21.16
CA SER A 48 7.57 -10.57 -22.47
C SER A 48 6.14 -11.12 -22.35
N ARG A 49 5.92 -12.13 -21.51
CA ARG A 49 4.60 -12.72 -21.24
C ARG A 49 3.62 -11.69 -20.69
N VAL A 50 4.06 -10.90 -19.71
CA VAL A 50 3.26 -9.82 -19.13
C VAL A 50 2.96 -8.73 -20.16
N ALA A 51 3.98 -8.25 -20.85
CA ALA A 51 3.85 -7.22 -21.88
C ALA A 51 2.94 -7.65 -23.03
N SER A 52 3.07 -8.90 -23.49
CA SER A 52 2.24 -9.49 -24.54
C SER A 52 0.77 -9.53 -24.16
N LEU A 53 0.45 -10.00 -22.94
CA LEU A 53 -0.92 -10.04 -22.45
C LEU A 53 -1.53 -8.64 -22.38
N VAL A 54 -0.79 -7.67 -21.82
CA VAL A 54 -1.28 -6.30 -21.66
C VAL A 54 -1.43 -5.59 -23.02
N ALA A 55 -0.53 -5.85 -23.97
CA ALA A 55 -0.62 -5.29 -25.31
C ALA A 55 -1.85 -5.80 -26.09
N LYS A 56 -2.34 -7.02 -25.82
CA LYS A 56 -3.56 -7.54 -26.47
C LYS A 56 -4.80 -6.65 -26.24
N ALA A 57 -4.86 -5.89 -25.15
CA ALA A 57 -5.94 -4.96 -24.90
C ALA A 57 -6.07 -3.88 -26.00
N GLU A 58 -4.98 -3.54 -26.67
CA GLU A 58 -4.94 -2.53 -27.73
C GLU A 58 -5.84 -2.91 -28.92
N SER A 59 -6.01 -4.21 -29.18
CA SER A 59 -6.91 -4.70 -30.26
C SER A 59 -8.35 -4.30 -30.03
N LYS A 60 -8.80 -4.16 -28.77
CA LYS A 60 -10.16 -3.68 -28.42
C LYS A 60 -10.40 -2.24 -28.84
N TYR A 61 -9.33 -1.49 -29.08
CA TYR A 61 -9.33 -0.08 -29.44
C TYR A 61 -8.87 0.16 -30.88
N GLY A 62 -9.00 -0.85 -31.75
CA GLY A 62 -8.74 -0.73 -33.17
C GLY A 62 -7.26 -0.82 -33.58
N SER A 63 -6.35 -1.19 -32.69
CA SER A 63 -4.94 -1.38 -33.08
C SER A 63 -4.77 -2.62 -33.95
N THR A 64 -4.01 -2.47 -35.05
CA THR A 64 -3.61 -3.58 -35.92
C THR A 64 -2.66 -4.55 -35.20
N ALA A 65 -2.48 -5.74 -35.74
CA ALA A 65 -1.54 -6.72 -35.20
C ALA A 65 -0.09 -6.17 -35.12
N ALA A 66 0.31 -5.37 -36.08
CA ALA A 66 1.63 -4.71 -36.08
C ALA A 66 1.76 -3.69 -34.94
N GLN A 67 0.72 -2.89 -34.71
CA GLN A 67 0.68 -1.93 -33.59
C GLN A 67 0.65 -2.65 -32.22
N VAL A 68 -0.09 -3.74 -32.09
CA VAL A 68 -0.07 -4.57 -30.87
C VAL A 68 1.33 -5.10 -30.59
N LYS A 69 2.05 -5.53 -31.63
CA LYS A 69 3.46 -5.98 -31.51
C LYS A 69 4.39 -4.84 -31.07
N GLU A 70 4.15 -3.63 -31.56
CA GLU A 70 4.89 -2.45 -31.11
C GLU A 70 4.61 -2.12 -29.64
N TRP A 71 3.34 -2.16 -29.19
CA TRP A 71 2.98 -1.99 -27.79
C TRP A 71 3.59 -3.07 -26.90
N HIS A 72 3.64 -4.33 -27.35
CA HIS A 72 4.33 -5.42 -26.65
C HIS A 72 5.80 -5.03 -26.40
N LYS A 73 6.51 -4.56 -27.44
CA LYS A 73 7.89 -4.11 -27.30
C LYS A 73 8.05 -2.96 -26.31
N ARG A 74 7.22 -1.92 -26.42
CA ARG A 74 7.26 -0.76 -25.52
C ARG A 74 7.02 -1.15 -24.05
N TYR A 75 6.07 -2.03 -23.79
CA TYR A 75 5.77 -2.51 -22.44
C TYR A 75 6.87 -3.44 -21.91
N TYR A 76 7.47 -4.24 -22.78
CA TYR A 76 8.64 -5.03 -22.43
C TYR A 76 9.81 -4.14 -22.04
N ASP A 77 10.18 -3.19 -22.89
CA ASP A 77 11.31 -2.29 -22.67
C ASP A 77 11.16 -1.48 -21.37
N LEU A 78 9.93 -1.03 -21.06
CA LEU A 78 9.61 -0.32 -19.82
C LEU A 78 9.88 -1.16 -18.58
N MET A 79 9.53 -2.45 -18.60
CA MET A 79 9.79 -3.37 -17.50
C MET A 79 11.24 -3.87 -17.46
N ALA A 80 11.82 -4.21 -18.61
CA ALA A 80 13.19 -4.74 -18.72
C ALA A 80 14.25 -3.71 -18.33
N SER A 81 14.00 -2.42 -18.59
CA SER A 81 14.83 -1.31 -18.11
C SER A 81 14.67 -1.03 -16.62
N LEU A 82 13.72 -1.70 -15.96
CA LEU A 82 13.35 -1.49 -14.55
C LEU A 82 12.88 -0.06 -14.23
N GLN A 83 12.39 0.67 -15.23
CA GLN A 83 11.79 1.99 -15.06
C GLN A 83 10.43 1.91 -14.37
N PHE A 84 9.70 0.82 -14.62
CA PHE A 84 8.37 0.54 -14.05
C PHE A 84 8.18 -0.96 -13.86
N LEU A 85 7.54 -1.35 -12.77
CA LEU A 85 7.03 -2.71 -12.59
C LEU A 85 5.57 -2.68 -12.11
N PRO A 86 4.71 -3.55 -12.70
CA PRO A 86 3.36 -3.74 -12.18
C PRO A 86 3.40 -4.51 -10.85
N ASN A 87 2.25 -4.62 -10.19
CA ASN A 87 2.11 -5.38 -8.95
C ASN A 87 2.43 -6.87 -9.14
N SER A 88 2.72 -7.55 -8.02
CA SER A 88 3.04 -8.99 -8.03
C SER A 88 1.98 -9.86 -8.71
N PRO A 89 0.65 -9.70 -8.51
CA PRO A 89 -0.33 -10.47 -9.25
C PRO A 89 -0.20 -10.36 -10.77
N ALA A 90 0.07 -9.18 -11.31
CA ALA A 90 0.28 -9.02 -12.76
C ALA A 90 1.51 -9.79 -13.25
N LEU A 91 2.63 -9.73 -12.52
CA LEU A 91 3.84 -10.50 -12.85
C LEU A 91 3.62 -12.01 -12.73
N MET A 92 2.88 -12.46 -11.71
CA MET A 92 2.69 -13.89 -11.44
C MET A 92 1.65 -14.53 -12.35
N ASN A 93 0.53 -13.86 -12.60
CA ASN A 93 -0.69 -14.46 -13.12
C ASN A 93 -0.94 -14.18 -14.61
N ALA A 94 -0.17 -13.30 -15.24
CA ALA A 94 -0.29 -13.04 -16.69
C ALA A 94 -0.17 -14.35 -17.47
N GLN A 95 -1.12 -14.62 -18.36
CA GLN A 95 -1.23 -15.85 -19.15
C GLN A 95 -1.27 -17.16 -18.31
N ARG A 96 -1.65 -17.03 -17.01
CA ARG A 96 -1.88 -18.17 -16.10
C ARG A 96 -3.32 -18.10 -15.57
N SER A 97 -3.54 -17.74 -14.29
CA SER A 97 -4.89 -17.54 -13.75
C SER A 97 -5.59 -16.27 -14.26
N GLY A 98 -4.81 -15.32 -14.79
CA GLY A 98 -5.34 -14.10 -15.41
C GLY A 98 -5.83 -13.02 -14.43
N MET A 99 -5.83 -13.24 -13.13
CA MET A 99 -6.19 -12.23 -12.13
C MET A 99 -4.99 -11.32 -11.85
N LEU A 100 -5.05 -10.09 -12.34
CA LEU A 100 -3.91 -9.16 -12.36
C LEU A 100 -4.02 -8.04 -11.32
N SER A 101 -5.20 -7.84 -10.71
CA SER A 101 -5.45 -6.84 -9.69
C SER A 101 -4.94 -7.29 -8.32
N ALA A 102 -4.55 -6.34 -7.46
CA ALA A 102 -3.96 -6.61 -6.16
C ALA A 102 -4.86 -6.29 -4.97
N CYS A 103 -5.73 -5.29 -5.11
CA CYS A 103 -6.49 -4.69 -4.02
C CYS A 103 -7.99 -4.84 -4.28
N PHE A 104 -8.71 -5.33 -3.26
CA PHE A 104 -10.15 -5.58 -3.32
C PHE A 104 -10.79 -5.14 -2.03
N VAL A 105 -11.99 -4.56 -2.12
CA VAL A 105 -12.85 -4.29 -0.97
C VAL A 105 -14.15 -5.05 -1.16
N LEU A 106 -14.49 -5.90 -0.20
CA LEU A 106 -15.74 -6.63 -0.16
C LEU A 106 -16.61 -6.10 0.98
N PRO A 107 -17.91 -5.85 0.75
CA PRO A 107 -18.84 -5.58 1.83
C PRO A 107 -19.14 -6.87 2.59
N ILE A 108 -19.50 -6.72 3.85
CA ILE A 108 -20.02 -7.83 4.65
C ILE A 108 -21.38 -7.37 5.19
N GLU A 109 -22.42 -8.01 4.68
CA GLU A 109 -23.77 -7.80 5.18
C GLU A 109 -23.93 -8.47 6.55
N ASP A 110 -24.72 -7.83 7.42
CA ASP A 110 -24.95 -8.33 8.76
C ASP A 110 -26.07 -9.40 8.77
N SER A 111 -25.83 -10.49 8.04
CA SER A 111 -26.65 -11.71 7.96
C SER A 111 -25.72 -12.93 7.83
N ILE A 112 -26.19 -14.10 8.22
CA ILE A 112 -25.43 -15.35 8.08
C ILE A 112 -25.07 -15.58 6.61
N GLU A 113 -26.04 -15.46 5.71
CA GLU A 113 -25.85 -15.63 4.27
C GLU A 113 -24.81 -14.64 3.72
N GLY A 114 -24.94 -13.35 4.07
CA GLY A 114 -24.03 -12.30 3.63
C GLY A 114 -22.60 -12.49 4.14
N ILE A 115 -22.44 -12.96 5.39
CA ILE A 115 -21.12 -13.26 5.98
C ILE A 115 -20.47 -14.44 5.23
N PHE A 116 -21.19 -15.54 5.00
CA PHE A 116 -20.63 -16.72 4.31
C PHE A 116 -20.39 -16.44 2.82
N GLU A 117 -21.24 -15.65 2.16
CA GLU A 117 -20.95 -15.20 0.78
C GLU A 117 -19.69 -14.33 0.72
N ALA A 118 -19.47 -13.43 1.68
CA ALA A 118 -18.23 -12.64 1.77
C ALA A 118 -17.00 -13.53 2.04
N ILE A 119 -17.13 -14.60 2.85
CA ILE A 119 -16.07 -15.59 3.06
C ILE A 119 -15.74 -16.31 1.74
N LYS A 120 -16.75 -16.79 1.01
CA LYS A 120 -16.58 -17.44 -0.29
C LYS A 120 -15.89 -16.52 -1.29
N GLN A 121 -16.34 -15.27 -1.41
CA GLN A 121 -15.74 -14.29 -2.30
C GLN A 121 -14.30 -13.95 -1.90
N THR A 122 -14.03 -13.81 -0.58
CA THR A 122 -12.68 -13.65 -0.04
C THR A 122 -11.79 -14.82 -0.45
N ALA A 123 -12.27 -16.05 -0.30
CA ALA A 123 -11.57 -17.27 -0.68
C ALA A 123 -11.22 -17.27 -2.17
N LEU A 124 -12.17 -16.97 -3.05
CA LEU A 124 -11.95 -16.91 -4.50
C LEU A 124 -10.91 -15.84 -4.89
N ILE A 125 -10.98 -14.64 -4.30
CA ILE A 125 -10.03 -13.56 -4.56
C ILE A 125 -8.63 -13.92 -4.04
N GLN A 126 -8.53 -14.46 -2.83
CA GLN A 126 -7.23 -14.84 -2.24
C GLN A 126 -6.58 -16.01 -2.99
N LYS A 127 -7.36 -17.02 -3.39
CA LYS A 127 -6.88 -18.12 -4.27
C LYS A 127 -6.28 -17.56 -5.56
N ALA A 128 -6.85 -16.49 -6.09
CA ALA A 128 -6.34 -15.81 -7.29
C ALA A 128 -5.20 -14.81 -7.00
N GLY A 129 -4.82 -14.56 -5.74
CA GLY A 129 -3.68 -13.72 -5.35
C GLY A 129 -4.01 -12.29 -4.88
N GLY A 130 -5.29 -11.96 -4.64
CA GLY A 130 -5.75 -10.65 -4.11
C GLY A 130 -5.76 -10.57 -2.59
N GLY A 131 -5.72 -9.34 -2.03
CA GLY A 131 -5.99 -9.05 -0.62
C GLY A 131 -7.40 -8.50 -0.44
N THR A 132 -8.07 -8.83 0.67
CA THR A 132 -9.48 -8.49 0.93
C THR A 132 -9.70 -7.77 2.26
N THR A 133 -10.92 -7.24 2.48
CA THR A 133 -11.39 -6.65 3.72
C THR A 133 -12.48 -7.51 4.35
N SER A 134 -12.57 -7.58 5.70
CA SER A 134 -13.60 -8.36 6.39
C SER A 134 -14.07 -7.73 7.73
N GLY A 135 -15.26 -8.10 8.20
CA GLY A 135 -16.10 -7.49 9.24
C GLY A 135 -16.00 -8.06 10.67
N PRO A 136 -17.10 -8.06 11.50
CA PRO A 136 -17.04 -8.10 12.98
C PRO A 136 -16.28 -9.28 13.59
N ILE A 137 -15.71 -9.06 14.78
CA ILE A 137 -14.62 -9.80 15.41
C ILE A 137 -14.87 -11.30 15.62
N SER A 138 -16.09 -11.72 15.94
CA SER A 138 -16.43 -13.14 16.13
C SER A 138 -16.26 -13.94 14.84
N PHE A 139 -16.61 -13.36 13.70
CA PHE A 139 -16.43 -13.95 12.38
C PHE A 139 -15.01 -13.82 11.83
N TRP A 140 -14.19 -12.92 12.39
CA TRP A 140 -12.79 -12.81 11.93
C TRP A 140 -12.00 -14.11 12.08
N ARG A 141 -12.33 -14.95 13.06
CA ARG A 141 -11.71 -16.26 13.17
C ARG A 141 -11.99 -17.11 11.92
N VAL A 142 -13.23 -17.11 11.43
CA VAL A 142 -13.59 -17.85 10.22
C VAL A 142 -12.83 -17.31 9.01
N PHE A 143 -12.80 -15.98 8.81
CA PHE A 143 -11.99 -15.36 7.75
C PHE A 143 -10.49 -15.64 7.91
N SER A 144 -9.98 -15.59 9.15
CA SER A 144 -8.57 -15.85 9.43
C SER A 144 -8.20 -17.30 9.09
N GLU A 145 -8.99 -18.27 9.53
CA GLU A 145 -8.74 -19.68 9.22
C GLU A 145 -8.94 -19.99 7.74
N THR A 146 -9.96 -19.42 7.10
CA THR A 146 -10.13 -19.52 5.65
C THR A 146 -8.90 -18.96 4.92
N THR A 147 -8.37 -17.82 5.36
CA THR A 147 -7.16 -17.22 4.79
C THR A 147 -5.91 -18.07 5.01
N ASN A 148 -5.80 -18.72 6.18
CA ASN A 148 -4.70 -19.64 6.47
C ASN A 148 -4.80 -20.93 5.64
N ALA A 149 -6.01 -21.46 5.45
CA ALA A 149 -6.24 -22.66 4.65
C ALA A 149 -6.00 -22.45 3.15
N ILE A 150 -6.25 -21.22 2.66
CA ILE A 150 -6.04 -20.87 1.25
C ILE A 150 -4.62 -20.37 1.05
N GLN A 151 -3.69 -21.27 0.81
CA GLN A 151 -2.36 -20.91 0.36
C GLN A 151 -2.43 -20.45 -1.09
N GLN A 152 -2.12 -19.17 -1.31
CA GLN A 152 -2.06 -18.56 -2.64
C GLN A 152 -0.91 -19.17 -3.44
N GLY A 153 -1.19 -20.23 -4.21
CA GLY A 153 -0.23 -20.85 -5.11
C GLY A 153 1.16 -21.10 -4.49
N ALA A 154 1.25 -21.46 -3.22
CA ALA A 154 2.46 -21.66 -2.41
C ALA A 154 3.39 -20.43 -2.21
N PHE A 155 3.07 -19.22 -2.75
CA PHE A 155 4.05 -18.13 -2.82
C PHE A 155 3.70 -16.85 -2.09
N ARG A 156 2.44 -16.62 -1.69
CA ARG A 156 2.01 -15.44 -0.95
C ARG A 156 0.97 -15.78 0.11
N ARG A 157 1.17 -15.32 1.35
CA ARG A 157 0.13 -15.41 2.39
C ARG A 157 -1.01 -14.44 2.06
N GLY A 158 -2.24 -14.88 2.26
CA GLY A 158 -3.41 -14.02 2.22
C GLY A 158 -3.28 -12.92 3.29
N ALA A 159 -3.76 -11.73 2.97
CA ALA A 159 -3.78 -10.62 3.92
C ALA A 159 -5.15 -9.94 3.89
N ASN A 160 -5.68 -9.63 5.07
CA ASN A 160 -6.95 -8.97 5.27
C ASN A 160 -6.76 -7.61 5.94
N MET A 161 -7.69 -6.68 5.68
CA MET A 161 -7.86 -5.46 6.46
C MET A 161 -9.19 -5.54 7.22
N GLY A 162 -9.14 -5.40 8.53
CA GLY A 162 -10.32 -5.17 9.36
C GLY A 162 -10.48 -3.68 9.65
N MET A 163 -11.61 -3.09 9.28
CA MET A 163 -11.88 -1.69 9.57
C MET A 163 -13.20 -1.54 10.33
N MET A 164 -13.17 -0.77 11.41
CA MET A 164 -14.36 -0.50 12.22
C MET A 164 -14.48 1.00 12.52
N SER A 165 -15.71 1.52 12.50
CA SER A 165 -15.97 2.88 12.96
C SER A 165 -15.65 3.00 14.44
N VAL A 166 -15.03 4.10 14.84
CA VAL A 166 -14.82 4.41 16.26
C VAL A 166 -16.15 4.51 17.03
N GLU A 167 -17.24 4.82 16.33
CA GLU A 167 -18.60 4.89 16.88
C GLU A 167 -19.36 3.56 16.83
N HIS A 168 -18.71 2.43 16.50
CA HIS A 168 -19.35 1.10 16.51
C HIS A 168 -19.52 0.57 17.93
N PRO A 169 -20.64 -0.11 18.29
CA PRO A 169 -20.84 -0.68 19.62
C PRO A 169 -19.72 -1.60 20.07
N ASP A 170 -19.14 -2.42 19.19
CA ASP A 170 -18.05 -3.35 19.49
C ASP A 170 -16.64 -2.74 19.46
N ILE A 171 -16.52 -1.42 19.47
CA ILE A 171 -15.20 -0.75 19.34
C ILE A 171 -14.19 -1.21 20.40
N LEU A 172 -14.62 -1.47 21.63
CA LEU A 172 -13.71 -1.94 22.68
C LEU A 172 -13.13 -3.32 22.34
N LYS A 173 -13.97 -4.26 21.90
CA LYS A 173 -13.53 -5.59 21.46
C LYS A 173 -12.55 -5.49 20.28
N PHE A 174 -12.84 -4.59 19.32
CA PHE A 174 -12.00 -4.34 18.17
C PHE A 174 -10.59 -3.87 18.57
N LEU A 175 -10.50 -2.90 19.49
CA LEU A 175 -9.23 -2.38 19.95
C LEU A 175 -8.36 -3.44 20.64
N TYR A 176 -8.99 -4.41 21.32
CA TYR A 176 -8.29 -5.47 22.03
C TYR A 176 -8.09 -6.75 21.21
N ALA A 177 -8.71 -6.88 20.04
CA ALA A 177 -8.68 -8.12 19.23
C ALA A 177 -7.26 -8.62 18.91
N LYS A 178 -6.28 -7.71 18.73
CA LYS A 178 -4.88 -8.04 18.40
C LYS A 178 -3.89 -7.81 19.55
N GLN A 179 -4.38 -7.76 20.80
CA GLN A 179 -3.47 -7.71 21.95
C GLN A 179 -2.78 -9.04 22.22
N ASN A 180 -3.38 -10.16 21.76
CA ASN A 180 -2.69 -11.43 21.58
C ASN A 180 -2.01 -11.42 20.20
N LEU A 181 -0.68 -11.38 20.15
CA LEU A 181 0.11 -11.31 18.92
C LEU A 181 0.01 -12.58 18.05
N ALA A 182 -0.42 -13.70 18.62
CA ALA A 182 -0.67 -14.94 17.89
C ALA A 182 -2.03 -14.96 17.18
N ALA A 183 -2.96 -14.07 17.57
CA ALA A 183 -4.29 -14.01 16.98
C ALA A 183 -4.31 -13.12 15.74
N PHE A 184 -5.04 -13.54 14.71
CA PHE A 184 -5.30 -12.75 13.51
C PHE A 184 -4.02 -12.24 12.81
N THR A 185 -2.99 -13.10 12.69
CA THR A 185 -1.68 -12.73 12.10
C THR A 185 -1.80 -12.31 10.64
N ASN A 186 -2.84 -12.75 9.94
CA ASN A 186 -3.16 -12.39 8.55
C ASN A 186 -4.11 -11.17 8.42
N PHE A 187 -4.41 -10.47 9.53
CA PHE A 187 -5.18 -9.23 9.53
C PHE A 187 -4.32 -8.02 9.88
N ASN A 188 -4.49 -6.93 9.14
CA ASN A 188 -4.20 -5.57 9.59
C ASN A 188 -5.51 -4.94 10.07
N ILE A 189 -5.46 -4.09 11.11
CA ILE A 189 -6.67 -3.43 11.62
C ILE A 189 -6.51 -1.92 11.67
N SER A 190 -7.60 -1.20 11.37
CA SER A 190 -7.65 0.26 11.41
C SER A 190 -8.99 0.78 11.93
N VAL A 191 -8.95 1.79 12.79
CA VAL A 191 -10.15 2.49 13.25
C VAL A 191 -10.51 3.60 12.28
N LYS A 192 -11.76 3.62 11.79
CA LYS A 192 -12.31 4.72 11.01
C LYS A 192 -12.72 5.85 11.95
N VAL A 193 -12.17 7.04 11.73
CA VAL A 193 -12.42 8.22 12.56
C VAL A 193 -12.99 9.35 11.72
N ALA A 194 -14.16 9.87 12.16
CA ALA A 194 -14.76 11.04 11.52
C ALA A 194 -14.13 12.35 12.03
N ASP A 195 -14.15 13.39 11.21
CA ASP A 195 -13.57 14.71 11.52
C ASP A 195 -14.16 15.32 12.80
N LYS A 196 -15.48 15.20 13.01
CA LYS A 196 -16.15 15.70 14.22
C LYS A 196 -15.59 15.02 15.48
N TRP A 197 -15.48 13.71 15.45
CA TRP A 197 -14.93 12.91 16.54
C TRP A 197 -13.46 13.25 16.79
N MET A 198 -12.65 13.33 15.72
CA MET A 198 -11.23 13.64 15.82
C MET A 198 -10.98 15.07 16.35
N LYS A 199 -11.76 16.06 15.92
CA LYS A 199 -11.69 17.43 16.45
C LYS A 199 -11.97 17.47 17.97
N ASN A 200 -12.95 16.66 18.45
CA ASN A 200 -13.21 16.53 19.87
C ASN A 200 -12.01 15.91 20.61
N ALA A 201 -11.47 14.80 20.12
CA ALA A 201 -10.29 14.14 20.69
C ALA A 201 -9.05 15.08 20.75
N LEU A 202 -8.92 15.98 19.76
CA LEU A 202 -7.84 16.97 19.70
C LEU A 202 -8.03 18.11 20.71
N LYS A 203 -9.29 18.52 20.97
CA LYS A 203 -9.60 19.68 21.84
C LYS A 203 -9.49 19.29 23.32
N SER A 204 -10.41 18.54 23.83
CA SER A 204 -10.48 18.17 25.25
C SER A 204 -10.70 16.67 25.47
N GLY A 205 -11.40 16.00 24.55
CA GLY A 205 -11.82 14.62 24.69
C GLY A 205 -12.79 14.36 25.84
N LYS A 206 -13.36 15.41 26.45
CA LYS A 206 -14.23 15.31 27.63
C LYS A 206 -15.65 14.85 27.31
N ASP A 207 -16.09 15.00 26.04
CA ASP A 207 -17.43 14.59 25.64
C ASP A 207 -17.58 13.08 25.78
N LEU A 208 -18.79 12.65 26.16
CA LEU A 208 -19.11 11.24 26.24
C LEU A 208 -18.99 10.59 24.87
N HIS A 209 -18.44 9.38 24.83
CA HIS A 209 -18.31 8.61 23.61
C HIS A 209 -19.63 7.91 23.29
N VAL A 210 -20.29 8.38 22.22
CA VAL A 210 -21.53 7.81 21.74
C VAL A 210 -21.23 6.79 20.64
N VAL A 211 -21.73 5.57 20.81
CA VAL A 211 -21.72 4.55 19.75
C VAL A 211 -23.11 4.40 19.14
N ARG A 212 -23.17 3.89 17.90
CA ARG A 212 -24.41 3.73 17.12
C ARG A 212 -24.54 2.30 16.64
N ASN A 213 -25.72 1.72 16.83
CA ASN A 213 -26.05 0.48 16.18
C ASN A 213 -26.10 0.70 14.64
N PRO A 214 -25.32 -0.01 13.83
CA PRO A 214 -25.29 0.22 12.38
C PRO A 214 -26.63 -0.09 11.69
N ARG A 215 -27.46 -0.99 12.24
CA ARG A 215 -28.78 -1.35 11.70
C ARG A 215 -29.86 -0.35 12.09
N THR A 216 -30.02 -0.11 13.40
CA THR A 216 -31.16 0.67 13.94
C THR A 216 -30.83 2.15 14.07
N GLN A 217 -29.56 2.55 13.93
CA GLN A 217 -29.04 3.90 14.20
C GLN A 217 -29.26 4.38 15.63
N GLU A 218 -29.74 3.53 16.51
CA GLU A 218 -29.89 3.82 17.94
C GLU A 218 -28.54 4.13 18.57
N ARG A 219 -28.57 5.06 19.53
CA ARG A 219 -27.39 5.58 20.19
C ARG A 219 -27.22 4.98 21.57
N TYR A 220 -25.97 4.70 21.95
CA TYR A 220 -25.62 4.11 23.24
C TYR A 220 -24.37 4.75 23.83
N LEU A 221 -24.21 4.64 25.16
CA LEU A 221 -23.00 4.93 25.88
C LEU A 221 -22.35 3.62 26.36
N LEU A 222 -21.01 3.58 26.31
CA LEU A 222 -20.21 2.46 26.79
C LEU A 222 -19.92 2.65 28.31
N PRO A 223 -20.39 1.78 29.20
CA PRO A 223 -20.06 1.87 30.62
C PRO A 223 -18.56 1.60 30.86
N ARG A 224 -17.94 2.33 31.82
CA ARG A 224 -16.52 2.07 32.16
C ARG A 224 -16.31 0.70 32.82
N ARG A 225 -17.31 0.23 33.59
CA ARG A 225 -17.31 -1.10 34.20
C ARG A 225 -18.07 -2.06 33.30
N ILE A 226 -17.41 -2.52 32.24
CA ILE A 226 -17.96 -3.49 31.28
C ILE A 226 -16.92 -4.57 31.02
N ASP A 227 -17.36 -5.82 30.93
CA ASP A 227 -16.49 -6.91 30.47
C ASP A 227 -16.22 -6.75 28.97
N ILE A 228 -15.01 -6.32 28.60
CA ILE A 228 -14.65 -6.03 27.20
C ILE A 228 -14.73 -7.30 26.33
N ALA A 229 -14.52 -8.48 26.89
CA ALA A 229 -14.55 -9.72 26.12
C ALA A 229 -15.98 -10.17 25.79
N GLY A 230 -16.88 -10.05 26.73
CA GLY A 230 -18.22 -10.66 26.69
C GLY A 230 -19.38 -9.70 26.43
N TYR A 231 -19.22 -8.37 26.56
CA TYR A 231 -20.37 -7.48 26.47
C TYR A 231 -21.12 -7.56 25.14
N THR A 232 -22.40 -7.27 25.19
CA THR A 232 -23.30 -7.16 24.05
C THR A 232 -23.96 -5.78 24.03
N ILE A 233 -24.75 -5.48 23.01
CA ILE A 233 -25.49 -4.21 22.94
C ILE A 233 -26.46 -4.02 24.11
N LYS A 234 -26.92 -5.10 24.74
CA LYS A 234 -27.82 -5.08 25.92
C LYS A 234 -27.14 -4.52 27.17
N ASP A 235 -25.81 -4.62 27.24
CA ASP A 235 -25.00 -4.12 28.34
C ASP A 235 -24.66 -2.63 28.21
N LEU A 236 -25.04 -2.02 27.09
CA LEU A 236 -24.83 -0.62 26.81
C LEU A 236 -26.00 0.23 27.27
N HIS A 237 -25.71 1.46 27.69
CA HIS A 237 -26.77 2.40 28.09
C HIS A 237 -27.39 3.07 26.86
N LYS A 238 -28.66 2.73 26.59
CA LYS A 238 -29.41 3.30 25.47
C LYS A 238 -29.77 4.76 25.75
N LEU A 239 -29.55 5.63 24.77
CA LEU A 239 -29.94 7.03 24.83
C LEU A 239 -31.34 7.21 24.21
N SER A 240 -32.28 7.77 24.96
CA SER A 240 -33.64 8.11 24.48
C SER A 240 -33.60 9.46 23.73
N GLY A 241 -34.13 9.48 22.51
CA GLY A 241 -34.37 10.69 21.73
C GLY A 241 -33.15 11.58 21.44
N ARG A 242 -33.40 12.90 21.30
CA ARG A 242 -32.37 13.96 21.08
C ARG A 242 -31.87 14.55 22.41
N GLU A 243 -31.96 13.85 23.51
CA GLU A 243 -31.53 14.36 24.80
C GLU A 243 -30.12 14.92 24.78
N LYS A 244 -29.94 16.10 25.38
CA LYS A 244 -28.63 16.61 25.75
C LYS A 244 -28.01 15.59 26.69
N LEU A 245 -26.81 15.12 26.39
CA LEU A 245 -26.07 14.20 27.24
C LEU A 245 -25.97 14.80 28.66
N PRO A 246 -26.43 14.09 29.72
CA PRO A 246 -26.45 14.63 31.08
C PRO A 246 -25.02 15.04 31.50
N SER A 247 -24.88 16.25 32.04
CA SER A 247 -23.66 16.67 32.72
C SER A 247 -23.46 15.80 33.97
N GLY A 248 -22.21 15.32 34.18
CA GLY A 248 -21.88 14.51 35.37
C GLY A 248 -21.72 13.00 35.13
N LEU A 249 -22.03 12.47 33.94
CA LEU A 249 -21.89 11.06 33.64
C LEU A 249 -20.47 10.62 33.21
N ALA A 250 -19.51 11.54 33.07
CA ALA A 250 -18.14 11.24 32.62
C ALA A 250 -17.39 10.22 33.49
N GLY A 251 -17.78 10.08 34.80
CA GLY A 251 -17.24 9.05 35.68
C GLY A 251 -17.76 7.64 35.42
N ARG A 252 -18.95 7.49 34.85
CA ARG A 252 -19.64 6.20 34.61
C ARG A 252 -19.45 5.64 33.21
N PHE A 253 -19.22 6.48 32.21
CA PHE A 253 -19.14 6.10 30.82
C PHE A 253 -17.80 6.54 30.20
N TYR A 254 -17.38 5.89 29.12
CA TYR A 254 -16.21 6.27 28.35
C TYR A 254 -16.41 7.62 27.65
N THR A 255 -15.37 8.44 27.68
CA THR A 255 -15.29 9.69 26.91
C THR A 255 -14.55 9.47 25.59
N VAL A 256 -14.65 10.43 24.66
CA VAL A 256 -13.87 10.45 23.42
C VAL A 256 -12.37 10.36 23.72
N GLY A 257 -11.90 11.07 24.78
CA GLY A 257 -10.49 11.03 25.19
C GLY A 257 -10.06 9.67 25.74
N ASP A 258 -10.95 8.94 26.41
CA ASP A 258 -10.62 7.59 26.89
C ASP A 258 -10.44 6.61 25.73
N ILE A 259 -11.37 6.61 24.76
CA ILE A 259 -11.27 5.78 23.56
C ILE A 259 -10.00 6.15 22.76
N TRP A 260 -9.71 7.44 22.61
CA TRP A 260 -8.47 7.89 21.96
C TRP A 260 -7.22 7.34 22.65
N LYS A 261 -7.16 7.46 23.98
CA LYS A 261 -6.05 6.89 24.77
C LYS A 261 -5.92 5.38 24.60
N MET A 262 -7.04 4.65 24.49
CA MET A 262 -7.02 3.21 24.23
C MET A 262 -6.45 2.90 22.84
N ILE A 263 -6.91 3.59 21.78
CA ILE A 263 -6.36 3.45 20.43
C ILE A 263 -4.84 3.64 20.45
N VAL A 264 -4.36 4.73 21.05
CA VAL A 264 -2.93 5.07 21.10
C VAL A 264 -2.12 4.04 21.91
N ARG A 265 -2.65 3.57 23.04
CA ARG A 265 -2.01 2.53 23.88
C ARG A 265 -1.90 1.19 23.15
N CYS A 266 -2.96 0.76 22.47
CA CYS A 266 -2.96 -0.46 21.67
C CYS A 266 -1.93 -0.36 20.54
N ALA A 267 -1.92 0.73 19.81
CA ALA A 267 -0.95 0.98 18.76
C ALA A 267 0.51 1.03 19.27
N HIS A 268 0.75 1.60 20.44
CA HIS A 268 2.07 1.57 21.09
C HIS A 268 2.50 0.14 21.42
N LYS A 269 1.58 -0.71 21.90
CA LYS A 269 1.89 -2.08 22.34
C LYS A 269 2.19 -3.01 21.16
N THR A 270 1.38 -2.97 20.09
CA THR A 270 1.41 -3.97 19.00
C THR A 270 1.63 -3.36 17.60
N GLY A 271 1.65 -2.05 17.45
CA GLY A 271 1.62 -1.35 16.15
C GLY A 271 0.21 -1.19 15.57
N GLU A 272 -0.81 -1.73 16.24
CA GLU A 272 -2.21 -1.71 15.77
C GLU A 272 -3.18 -1.32 16.88
N PRO A 273 -4.30 -0.66 16.54
CA PRO A 273 -4.80 -0.36 15.19
C PRO A 273 -4.11 0.85 14.55
N GLY A 274 -4.12 0.88 13.21
CA GLY A 274 -3.95 2.13 12.47
C GLY A 274 -5.19 3.02 12.61
N VAL A 275 -5.10 4.25 12.07
CA VAL A 275 -6.24 5.18 12.01
C VAL A 275 -6.48 5.63 10.58
N ALA A 276 -7.73 5.56 10.12
CA ALA A 276 -8.18 6.06 8.83
C ALA A 276 -9.12 7.27 9.03
N PHE A 277 -8.79 8.39 8.40
CA PHE A 277 -9.57 9.63 8.48
C PHE A 277 -10.64 9.64 7.39
N ILE A 278 -11.79 9.05 7.69
CA ILE A 278 -12.78 8.66 6.68
C ILE A 278 -13.39 9.84 5.91
N ASN A 279 -13.58 11.01 6.53
CA ASN A 279 -14.07 12.18 5.82
C ASN A 279 -13.07 12.69 4.77
N ARG A 280 -11.76 12.58 5.03
CA ARG A 280 -10.72 12.95 4.06
C ARG A 280 -10.64 11.98 2.91
N ILE A 281 -10.81 10.69 3.20
CA ILE A 281 -10.92 9.65 2.18
C ILE A 281 -12.09 10.00 1.26
N ASN A 282 -13.29 10.23 1.81
CA ASN A 282 -14.49 10.50 1.04
C ASN A 282 -14.52 11.87 0.35
N LYS A 283 -13.80 12.88 0.88
CA LYS A 283 -13.63 14.15 0.18
C LYS A 283 -13.00 13.98 -1.22
N ASN A 284 -12.18 12.96 -1.38
CA ASN A 284 -11.50 12.64 -2.64
C ASN A 284 -12.12 11.44 -3.37
N ASN A 285 -13.31 10.98 -2.96
CA ASN A 285 -14.03 9.94 -3.69
C ASN A 285 -14.38 10.45 -5.09
N PRO A 286 -13.88 9.84 -6.17
CA PRO A 286 -14.13 10.32 -7.53
C PRO A 286 -15.55 10.06 -8.03
N THR A 287 -16.24 9.09 -7.45
CA THR A 287 -17.59 8.65 -7.85
C THR A 287 -18.55 8.65 -6.65
N PRO A 288 -18.82 9.83 -6.03
CA PRO A 288 -19.61 9.90 -4.80
C PRO A 288 -21.08 9.48 -4.98
N SER A 289 -21.61 9.52 -6.21
CA SER A 289 -22.95 9.03 -6.53
C SER A 289 -23.11 7.52 -6.37
N LEU A 290 -22.02 6.76 -6.41
CA LEU A 290 -22.02 5.30 -6.21
C LEU A 290 -21.96 4.88 -4.72
N GLY A 291 -21.82 5.83 -3.81
CA GLY A 291 -21.78 5.58 -2.37
C GLY A 291 -20.53 6.11 -1.69
N LEU A 292 -20.40 5.75 -0.40
CA LEU A 292 -19.26 6.12 0.43
C LEU A 292 -18.17 5.05 0.41
N ILE A 293 -16.93 5.49 0.43
CA ILE A 293 -15.78 4.63 0.68
C ILE A 293 -15.76 4.28 2.17
N GLU A 294 -15.85 2.99 2.47
CA GLU A 294 -15.93 2.47 3.83
C GLU A 294 -14.66 1.75 4.29
N ALA A 295 -13.82 1.32 3.36
CA ALA A 295 -12.65 0.52 3.66
C ALA A 295 -11.48 0.79 2.70
N THR A 296 -10.31 0.22 3.07
CA THR A 296 -9.11 0.21 2.24
C THR A 296 -8.61 -1.22 2.08
N ASN A 297 -7.68 -1.44 1.15
CA ASN A 297 -6.89 -2.66 1.08
C ASN A 297 -5.98 -2.82 2.34
N PRO A 298 -5.33 -3.99 2.54
CA PRO A 298 -4.52 -4.27 3.74
C PRO A 298 -3.39 -3.28 4.05
N CYS A 299 -2.81 -2.64 3.04
CA CYS A 299 -1.73 -1.67 3.21
C CYS A 299 -2.20 -0.21 3.28
N GLY A 300 -3.50 0.03 3.07
CA GLY A 300 -4.14 1.33 3.27
C GLY A 300 -3.99 2.34 2.14
N GLU A 301 -3.30 2.00 1.03
CA GLU A 301 -3.10 2.92 -0.09
C GLU A 301 -4.29 3.02 -1.04
N GLN A 302 -5.22 2.06 -1.01
CA GLN A 302 -6.39 2.02 -1.87
C GLN A 302 -7.69 2.07 -1.08
N PRO A 303 -8.20 3.26 -0.78
CA PRO A 303 -9.59 3.45 -0.37
C PRO A 303 -10.52 3.16 -1.55
N LEU A 304 -11.42 2.20 -1.38
CA LEU A 304 -12.28 1.69 -2.45
C LEU A 304 -13.73 1.61 -1.98
N LEU A 305 -14.66 1.71 -2.93
CA LEU A 305 -16.06 1.37 -2.72
C LEU A 305 -16.22 -0.15 -2.56
N PRO A 306 -17.33 -0.62 -1.98
CA PRO A 306 -17.67 -2.03 -1.97
C PRO A 306 -17.60 -2.64 -3.38
N PHE A 307 -16.99 -3.82 -3.51
CA PHE A 307 -16.73 -4.55 -4.75
C PHE A 307 -15.75 -3.87 -5.74
N GLU A 308 -15.13 -2.76 -5.42
CA GLU A 308 -14.09 -2.21 -6.26
C GLU A 308 -12.78 -3.00 -6.14
N ALA A 309 -12.03 -2.99 -7.23
CA ALA A 309 -10.67 -3.47 -7.32
C ALA A 309 -9.76 -2.41 -7.93
N CYS A 310 -8.46 -2.52 -7.65
CA CYS A 310 -7.46 -1.64 -8.24
C CYS A 310 -6.20 -2.41 -8.67
N THR A 311 -5.71 -2.04 -9.85
CA THR A 311 -4.44 -2.51 -10.40
C THR A 311 -3.35 -1.50 -10.11
N LEU A 312 -2.20 -1.97 -9.60
CA LEU A 312 -1.11 -1.12 -9.14
C LEU A 312 0.14 -1.27 -10.01
N GLY A 313 0.93 -0.21 -10.06
CA GLY A 313 2.28 -0.22 -10.61
C GLY A 313 3.13 0.90 -10.01
N SER A 314 4.44 0.75 -10.06
CA SER A 314 5.35 1.73 -9.44
C SER A 314 6.53 2.05 -10.33
N ILE A 315 6.80 3.33 -10.46
CA ILE A 315 7.94 3.89 -11.18
C ILE A 315 9.16 3.86 -10.26
N ASN A 316 10.28 3.37 -10.77
CA ASN A 316 11.56 3.41 -10.07
C ASN A 316 12.25 4.76 -10.30
N LEU A 317 12.19 5.64 -9.32
CA LEU A 317 12.72 7.01 -9.43
C LEU A 317 14.23 7.05 -9.68
N THR A 318 14.98 6.03 -9.29
CA THR A 318 16.44 5.99 -9.49
C THR A 318 16.84 5.96 -10.95
N LYS A 319 15.96 5.46 -11.83
CA LYS A 319 16.20 5.37 -13.28
C LYS A 319 16.08 6.70 -14.02
N PHE A 320 15.64 7.74 -13.32
CA PHE A 320 15.46 9.09 -13.86
C PHE A 320 16.40 10.11 -13.21
N VAL A 321 17.43 9.63 -12.48
CA VAL A 321 18.51 10.48 -12.00
C VAL A 321 19.67 10.41 -12.98
N THR A 322 20.04 11.56 -13.55
CA THR A 322 21.15 11.73 -14.48
C THR A 322 22.29 12.53 -13.85
N PHE A 323 23.50 12.34 -14.35
CA PHE A 323 24.68 13.04 -13.88
C PHE A 323 25.24 13.91 -15.02
N ALA A 324 25.35 15.20 -14.80
CA ALA A 324 25.95 16.15 -15.73
C ALA A 324 26.83 17.14 -14.97
N GLY A 325 28.08 17.32 -15.39
CA GLY A 325 29.04 18.18 -14.73
C GLY A 325 29.27 17.82 -13.26
N GLY A 326 29.27 16.53 -12.91
CA GLY A 326 29.44 16.04 -11.54
C GLY A 326 28.23 16.27 -10.62
N ARG A 327 27.10 16.79 -11.14
CA ARG A 327 25.88 17.04 -10.36
C ARG A 327 24.76 16.10 -10.78
N ALA A 328 24.10 15.51 -9.80
CA ALA A 328 22.90 14.69 -9.99
C ALA A 328 21.66 15.57 -10.18
N ARG A 329 20.79 15.23 -11.12
CA ARG A 329 19.52 15.91 -11.37
C ARG A 329 18.46 14.94 -11.87
N MET A 330 17.19 15.30 -11.72
CA MET A 330 16.09 14.52 -12.29
C MET A 330 15.93 14.79 -13.78
N ASP A 331 15.76 13.73 -14.54
CA ASP A 331 15.27 13.78 -15.93
C ASP A 331 13.74 13.73 -15.94
N TRP A 332 13.14 14.89 -15.87
CA TRP A 332 11.70 15.05 -15.84
C TRP A 332 11.03 14.64 -17.16
N SER A 333 11.73 14.80 -18.29
CA SER A 333 11.21 14.44 -19.61
C SER A 333 11.01 12.93 -19.75
N SER A 334 12.07 12.15 -19.47
CA SER A 334 11.99 10.69 -19.48
C SER A 334 11.00 10.16 -18.43
N LEU A 335 10.92 10.81 -17.27
CA LEU A 335 9.93 10.47 -16.24
C LEU A 335 8.49 10.67 -16.77
N ALA A 336 8.20 11.79 -17.46
CA ALA A 336 6.88 12.03 -18.03
C ALA A 336 6.47 10.96 -19.04
N GLN A 337 7.42 10.54 -19.91
CA GLN A 337 7.18 9.48 -20.90
C GLN A 337 6.88 8.14 -20.21
N ALA A 338 7.66 7.77 -19.18
CA ALA A 338 7.42 6.55 -18.41
C ALA A 338 6.06 6.60 -17.69
N VAL A 339 5.66 7.74 -17.11
CA VAL A 339 4.33 7.93 -16.51
C VAL A 339 3.22 7.70 -17.54
N LYS A 340 3.32 8.35 -18.71
CA LYS A 340 2.34 8.20 -19.79
C LYS A 340 2.17 6.74 -20.22
N LEU A 341 3.27 6.04 -20.44
CA LEU A 341 3.26 4.63 -20.83
C LEU A 341 2.72 3.72 -19.71
N SER A 342 3.05 4.02 -18.46
CA SER A 342 2.57 3.27 -17.28
C SER A 342 1.06 3.42 -17.06
N VAL A 343 0.49 4.61 -17.27
CA VAL A 343 -0.96 4.83 -17.17
C VAL A 343 -1.68 3.98 -18.22
N ARG A 344 -1.23 3.99 -19.47
CA ARG A 344 -1.81 3.16 -20.54
C ARG A 344 -1.67 1.66 -20.25
N PHE A 345 -0.51 1.24 -19.75
CA PHE A 345 -0.28 -0.14 -19.32
C PHE A 345 -1.29 -0.59 -18.26
N LEU A 346 -1.50 0.23 -17.22
CA LEU A 346 -2.41 -0.07 -16.12
C LEU A 346 -3.88 -0.02 -16.56
N ASP A 347 -4.27 0.90 -17.45
CA ASP A 347 -5.60 0.93 -18.06
C ASP A 347 -5.87 -0.36 -18.85
N ASN A 348 -4.90 -0.82 -19.64
CA ASN A 348 -4.99 -2.07 -20.41
C ASN A 348 -5.15 -3.31 -19.52
N ILE A 349 -4.51 -3.35 -18.35
CA ILE A 349 -4.67 -4.47 -17.41
C ILE A 349 -6.14 -4.67 -17.03
N ILE A 350 -6.91 -3.60 -16.86
CA ILE A 350 -8.34 -3.71 -16.50
C ILE A 350 -9.11 -4.52 -17.54
N ASP A 351 -8.75 -4.40 -18.81
CA ASP A 351 -9.43 -5.06 -19.92
C ASP A 351 -9.05 -6.53 -20.11
N VAL A 352 -7.86 -6.93 -19.64
CA VAL A 352 -7.36 -8.32 -19.77
C VAL A 352 -7.33 -9.08 -18.45
N CYS A 353 -7.75 -8.43 -17.35
CA CYS A 353 -7.81 -9.05 -16.04
C CYS A 353 -9.03 -9.98 -15.90
N SER A 354 -8.80 -11.18 -15.40
CA SER A 354 -9.86 -12.12 -15.02
C SER A 354 -10.25 -11.89 -13.56
N TYR A 355 -11.47 -11.41 -13.33
CA TYR A 355 -11.97 -11.17 -11.97
C TYR A 355 -12.80 -12.37 -11.49
N PRO A 356 -12.53 -12.93 -10.30
CA PRO A 356 -13.25 -14.09 -9.78
C PRO A 356 -14.66 -13.76 -9.28
N VAL A 357 -14.98 -12.47 -9.09
CA VAL A 357 -16.30 -11.99 -8.63
C VAL A 357 -16.85 -11.03 -9.68
N GLU A 358 -18.03 -11.34 -10.24
CA GLU A 358 -18.61 -10.57 -11.36
C GLU A 358 -18.91 -9.12 -11.01
N LYS A 359 -19.45 -8.83 -9.81
CA LYS A 359 -19.67 -7.44 -9.34
C LYS A 359 -18.37 -6.64 -9.31
N THR A 360 -17.25 -7.29 -8.93
CA THR A 360 -15.93 -6.65 -8.93
C THR A 360 -15.44 -6.36 -10.34
N LYS A 361 -15.66 -7.27 -11.29
CA LYS A 361 -15.34 -7.06 -12.70
C LYS A 361 -16.11 -5.85 -13.25
N GLN A 362 -17.42 -5.80 -13.02
CA GLN A 362 -18.28 -4.69 -13.46
C GLN A 362 -17.76 -3.35 -12.93
N LEU A 363 -17.52 -3.22 -11.61
CA LEU A 363 -17.05 -1.96 -11.04
C LEU A 363 -15.62 -1.61 -11.46
N ALA A 364 -14.72 -2.59 -11.59
CA ALA A 364 -13.39 -2.35 -12.11
C ALA A 364 -13.44 -1.78 -13.54
N GLN A 365 -14.28 -2.32 -14.40
CA GLN A 365 -14.43 -1.88 -15.79
C GLN A 365 -15.20 -0.55 -15.93
N THR A 366 -16.16 -0.26 -15.04
CA THR A 366 -16.96 0.97 -15.10
C THR A 366 -16.32 2.16 -14.42
N ASN A 367 -15.50 1.97 -13.37
CA ASN A 367 -14.76 3.05 -12.70
C ASN A 367 -13.31 3.18 -13.21
N ARG A 368 -12.74 2.13 -13.75
CA ARG A 368 -11.37 2.08 -14.31
C ARG A 368 -10.32 2.68 -13.39
N LYS A 369 -10.40 2.44 -12.08
CA LYS A 369 -9.39 2.92 -11.11
C LYS A 369 -8.08 2.18 -11.28
N ILE A 370 -6.99 2.93 -11.38
CA ILE A 370 -5.62 2.43 -11.37
C ILE A 370 -4.82 3.08 -10.23
N GLY A 371 -3.69 2.52 -9.89
CA GLY A 371 -2.84 3.03 -8.82
C GLY A 371 -1.37 3.10 -9.23
N LEU A 372 -1.00 4.15 -9.96
CA LEU A 372 0.39 4.43 -10.29
C LEU A 372 1.07 5.13 -9.13
N GLY A 373 2.18 4.57 -8.67
CA GLY A 373 3.00 5.12 -7.59
C GLY A 373 4.48 5.13 -7.93
N VAL A 374 5.30 5.22 -6.88
CA VAL A 374 6.76 5.23 -6.98
C VAL A 374 7.40 4.19 -6.08
N MET A 375 8.61 3.79 -6.41
CA MET A 375 9.58 3.10 -5.58
C MET A 375 10.95 3.72 -5.79
N GLY A 376 11.92 3.42 -4.93
CA GLY A 376 13.26 3.97 -5.04
C GLY A 376 13.39 5.43 -4.58
N PHE A 377 12.42 5.95 -3.80
CA PHE A 377 12.46 7.36 -3.39
C PHE A 377 13.63 7.68 -2.46
N ALA A 378 13.92 6.83 -1.45
CA ALA A 378 15.06 7.05 -0.57
C ALA A 378 16.38 6.96 -1.33
N ASP A 379 16.51 6.00 -2.23
CA ASP A 379 17.68 5.86 -3.10
C ASP A 379 17.84 7.05 -4.07
N CYS A 380 16.74 7.56 -4.60
CA CYS A 380 16.77 8.78 -5.42
C CYS A 380 17.30 9.98 -4.61
N LEU A 381 16.88 10.11 -3.35
CA LEU A 381 17.42 11.14 -2.45
C LEU A 381 18.91 10.96 -2.20
N PHE A 382 19.39 9.72 -2.02
CA PHE A 382 20.82 9.43 -1.87
C PHE A 382 21.61 9.86 -3.10
N LEU A 383 21.13 9.50 -4.30
CA LEU A 383 21.76 9.91 -5.57
C LEU A 383 21.84 11.43 -5.71
N LEU A 384 20.79 12.14 -5.28
CA LEU A 384 20.71 13.60 -5.34
C LEU A 384 21.46 14.31 -4.18
N GLY A 385 22.00 13.56 -3.21
CA GLY A 385 22.69 14.10 -2.04
C GLY A 385 21.74 14.82 -1.04
N ILE A 386 20.46 14.45 -1.03
CA ILE A 386 19.41 15.07 -0.21
C ILE A 386 19.10 14.20 1.01
N SER A 387 19.09 14.77 2.20
CA SER A 387 18.66 14.06 3.42
C SER A 387 17.15 13.87 3.43
N TYR A 388 16.68 12.64 3.75
CA TYR A 388 15.26 12.32 3.87
C TYR A 388 14.55 13.20 4.92
N ASP A 389 15.17 13.43 6.07
CA ASP A 389 14.66 14.20 7.19
C ASP A 389 15.04 15.69 7.10
N SER A 390 14.80 16.28 5.96
CA SER A 390 15.05 17.69 5.69
C SER A 390 13.88 18.37 5.00
N SER A 391 13.77 19.70 5.16
CA SER A 391 12.78 20.48 4.41
C SER A 391 12.94 20.33 2.90
N GLN A 392 14.20 20.19 2.42
CA GLN A 392 14.51 19.94 1.01
C GLN A 392 13.98 18.57 0.57
N GLY A 393 14.18 17.52 1.38
CA GLY A 393 13.67 16.16 1.09
C GLY A 393 12.14 16.12 1.00
N VAL A 394 11.45 16.76 1.96
CA VAL A 394 9.97 16.87 1.96
C VAL A 394 9.47 17.68 0.76
N LYS A 395 10.12 18.81 0.44
CA LYS A 395 9.79 19.63 -0.75
C LYS A 395 9.97 18.83 -2.04
N PHE A 396 11.07 18.08 -2.15
CA PHE A 396 11.33 17.23 -3.31
C PHE A 396 10.29 16.11 -3.44
N GLY A 397 9.90 15.45 -2.34
CA GLY A 397 8.82 14.46 -2.35
C GLY A 397 7.49 15.02 -2.85
N SER A 398 7.12 16.23 -2.37
CA SER A 398 5.94 16.94 -2.87
C SER A 398 6.05 17.29 -4.35
N GLN A 399 7.21 17.74 -4.83
CA GLN A 399 7.46 18.10 -6.22
C GLN A 399 7.35 16.86 -7.15
N VAL A 400 8.00 15.76 -6.78
CA VAL A 400 7.96 14.51 -7.56
C VAL A 400 6.53 14.00 -7.68
N MET A 401 5.80 13.93 -6.56
CA MET A 401 4.46 13.39 -6.59
C MET A 401 3.50 14.30 -7.36
N LYS A 402 3.64 15.62 -7.22
CA LYS A 402 2.88 16.58 -8.03
C LYS A 402 3.12 16.37 -9.50
N PHE A 403 4.39 16.28 -9.92
CA PHE A 403 4.76 16.07 -11.31
C PHE A 403 4.18 14.77 -11.87
N ILE A 404 4.32 13.66 -11.13
CA ILE A 404 3.77 12.35 -11.56
C ILE A 404 2.24 12.41 -11.65
N ASN A 405 1.57 13.02 -10.67
CA ASN A 405 0.12 13.13 -10.69
C ASN A 405 -0.38 13.95 -11.87
N ASP A 406 0.24 15.12 -12.12
CA ASP A 406 -0.14 15.98 -13.24
C ASP A 406 0.09 15.26 -14.60
N ALA A 407 1.24 14.60 -14.77
CA ALA A 407 1.54 13.82 -15.96
C ALA A 407 0.60 12.62 -16.15
N ALA A 408 0.23 11.94 -15.05
CA ALA A 408 -0.68 10.80 -15.08
C ALA A 408 -2.12 11.22 -15.43
N HIS A 409 -2.59 12.33 -14.88
CA HIS A 409 -3.89 12.90 -15.24
C HIS A 409 -3.93 13.32 -16.71
N LYS A 410 -2.87 13.99 -17.20
CA LYS A 410 -2.75 14.33 -18.63
C LYS A 410 -2.81 13.09 -19.50
N ALA A 411 -2.05 12.04 -19.15
CA ALA A 411 -2.05 10.78 -19.90
C ALA A 411 -3.43 10.10 -19.91
N SER A 412 -4.14 10.11 -18.75
CA SER A 412 -5.50 9.57 -18.67
C SER A 412 -6.53 10.41 -19.45
N SER A 413 -6.35 11.72 -19.53
CA SER A 413 -7.18 12.58 -20.39
C SER A 413 -6.91 12.31 -21.87
N GLU A 414 -5.65 12.17 -22.28
CA GLU A 414 -5.31 11.77 -23.65
C GLU A 414 -5.89 10.39 -24.02
N LEU A 415 -5.92 9.45 -23.05
CA LEU A 415 -6.59 8.16 -23.26
C LEU A 415 -8.12 8.31 -23.37
N ALA A 416 -8.72 9.25 -22.65
CA ALA A 416 -10.14 9.52 -22.76
C ALA A 416 -10.55 10.07 -24.14
N GLU A 417 -9.67 10.85 -24.79
CA GLU A 417 -9.88 11.29 -26.18
C GLU A 417 -9.86 10.10 -27.16
N LEU A 418 -8.98 9.12 -26.93
CA LEU A 418 -8.81 7.96 -27.81
C LEU A 418 -9.84 6.85 -27.58
N ARG A 419 -10.30 6.66 -26.32
CA ARG A 419 -11.05 5.46 -25.88
C ARG A 419 -12.36 5.77 -25.16
N GLY A 420 -12.72 7.04 -25.05
CA GLY A 420 -13.81 7.51 -24.21
C GLY A 420 -13.44 7.61 -22.73
N THR A 421 -14.25 8.34 -21.97
CA THR A 421 -14.17 8.43 -20.50
C THR A 421 -14.46 7.06 -19.85
N PHE A 422 -14.22 6.94 -18.54
CA PHE A 422 -14.70 5.76 -17.82
C PHE A 422 -16.25 5.74 -17.79
N PRO A 423 -16.90 4.55 -17.85
CA PRO A 423 -18.36 4.46 -18.00
C PRO A 423 -19.16 5.20 -16.92
N ASN A 424 -18.73 5.19 -15.65
CA ASN A 424 -19.38 5.92 -14.55
C ASN A 424 -18.90 7.39 -14.44
N TYR A 425 -18.51 8.00 -15.58
CA TYR A 425 -18.05 9.39 -15.61
C TYR A 425 -19.17 10.39 -15.23
N GLU A 426 -20.40 10.11 -15.65
CA GLU A 426 -21.57 10.90 -15.29
C GLU A 426 -21.76 10.92 -13.77
N ASN A 427 -22.08 12.10 -13.21
CA ASN A 427 -22.17 12.33 -11.76
C ASN A 427 -20.88 12.13 -10.95
N SER A 428 -19.73 11.96 -11.61
CA SER A 428 -18.41 11.94 -10.97
C SER A 428 -17.93 13.35 -10.63
N ILE A 429 -16.86 13.43 -9.83
CA ILE A 429 -16.18 14.72 -9.58
C ILE A 429 -15.53 15.28 -10.85
N TRP A 430 -15.18 14.43 -11.81
CA TRP A 430 -14.52 14.79 -13.06
C TRP A 430 -15.49 15.46 -14.03
N GLN A 431 -16.72 14.95 -14.15
CA GLN A 431 -17.78 15.61 -14.90
C GLN A 431 -18.06 16.99 -14.32
N LYS A 432 -18.23 17.10 -12.99
CA LYS A 432 -18.45 18.40 -12.33
C LYS A 432 -17.33 19.41 -12.59
N LYS A 433 -16.09 18.93 -12.73
CA LYS A 433 -14.92 19.75 -13.09
C LYS A 433 -14.76 19.96 -14.59
N LYS A 434 -15.59 19.34 -15.42
CA LYS A 434 -15.51 19.36 -16.90
C LYS A 434 -14.17 18.82 -17.42
N ILE A 435 -13.56 17.85 -16.73
CA ILE A 435 -12.30 17.19 -17.11
C ILE A 435 -12.62 15.81 -17.66
N ARG A 436 -12.40 15.62 -18.96
CA ARG A 436 -12.53 14.29 -19.60
C ARG A 436 -11.34 13.44 -19.18
N ILE A 437 -11.61 12.27 -18.62
CA ILE A 437 -10.57 11.39 -18.08
C ILE A 437 -10.98 9.92 -18.23
N ARG A 438 -10.01 9.05 -18.50
CA ARG A 438 -10.24 7.60 -18.72
C ARG A 438 -10.36 6.81 -17.43
N ASN A 439 -9.72 7.25 -16.35
CA ASN A 439 -9.61 6.51 -15.09
C ASN A 439 -10.16 7.38 -13.95
N ALA A 440 -11.08 6.86 -13.15
CA ALA A 440 -11.70 7.61 -12.06
C ALA A 440 -10.70 8.03 -10.97
N ALA A 441 -9.69 7.19 -10.69
CA ALA A 441 -8.52 7.51 -9.86
C ALA A 441 -7.27 6.90 -10.50
N ILE A 442 -6.10 7.56 -10.36
CA ILE A 442 -4.91 7.19 -11.13
C ILE A 442 -3.72 6.90 -10.23
N THR A 443 -3.52 7.67 -9.15
CA THR A 443 -2.29 7.62 -8.35
C THR A 443 -2.50 7.13 -6.92
N CYS A 444 -1.54 6.31 -6.44
CA CYS A 444 -1.40 5.89 -5.04
C CYS A 444 0.07 5.62 -4.71
N ILE A 445 0.41 5.50 -3.45
CA ILE A 445 1.74 5.01 -3.04
C ILE A 445 1.58 3.66 -2.37
N ALA A 446 1.95 2.61 -3.11
CA ALA A 446 1.98 1.23 -2.63
C ALA A 446 3.29 0.91 -1.87
N PRO A 447 3.31 -0.14 -1.02
CA PRO A 447 4.53 -0.53 -0.29
C PRO A 447 5.67 -1.02 -1.18
N THR A 448 5.39 -1.62 -2.32
CA THR A 448 6.34 -2.20 -3.30
C THR A 448 7.34 -3.21 -2.75
N GLY A 449 6.98 -3.91 -1.67
CA GLY A 449 7.90 -4.75 -0.89
C GLY A 449 8.74 -5.74 -1.70
N THR A 450 8.15 -6.39 -2.72
CA THR A 450 8.84 -7.40 -3.53
C THR A 450 9.34 -6.82 -4.85
N ILE A 451 8.54 -5.98 -5.52
CA ILE A 451 8.94 -5.43 -6.82
C ILE A 451 10.13 -4.47 -6.69
N SER A 452 10.31 -3.81 -5.55
CA SER A 452 11.50 -2.99 -5.30
C SER A 452 12.81 -3.81 -5.21
N ILE A 453 12.74 -5.09 -4.78
CA ILE A 453 13.91 -5.98 -4.79
C ILE A 453 14.26 -6.34 -6.25
N ILE A 454 13.25 -6.61 -7.07
CA ILE A 454 13.46 -6.90 -8.50
C ILE A 454 14.08 -5.68 -9.20
N ALA A 455 13.60 -4.48 -8.85
CA ALA A 455 14.08 -3.22 -9.41
C ALA A 455 15.38 -2.69 -8.77
N ASP A 456 15.94 -3.40 -7.77
CA ASP A 456 17.13 -3.02 -7.00
C ASP A 456 17.05 -1.58 -6.46
N CYS A 457 15.95 -1.28 -5.74
CA CYS A 457 15.74 0.03 -5.15
C CYS A 457 14.97 -0.04 -3.82
N SER A 458 14.92 1.09 -3.09
CA SER A 458 14.15 1.24 -1.87
C SER A 458 12.64 1.08 -2.12
N ALA A 459 11.91 0.59 -1.11
CA ALA A 459 10.49 0.30 -1.20
C ALA A 459 9.64 1.57 -1.09
N GLY A 460 8.79 1.84 -2.07
CA GLY A 460 7.85 2.95 -2.08
C GLY A 460 8.51 4.28 -1.76
N VAL A 461 7.96 4.95 -0.75
CA VAL A 461 8.49 6.20 -0.18
C VAL A 461 9.08 5.98 1.21
N GLU A 462 9.34 4.72 1.58
CA GLU A 462 9.99 4.39 2.85
C GLU A 462 11.48 4.76 2.82
N PRO A 463 12.04 5.23 3.93
CA PRO A 463 13.50 5.22 4.08
C PRO A 463 13.98 3.78 4.20
N LEU A 464 15.26 3.53 3.93
CA LEU A 464 15.83 2.21 4.13
C LEU A 464 15.76 1.81 5.61
N TYR A 465 15.50 0.54 5.87
CA TYR A 465 15.58 -0.02 7.22
C TYR A 465 17.00 0.03 7.77
N SER A 466 17.95 -0.44 6.96
CA SER A 466 19.40 -0.37 7.18
C SER A 466 20.11 -0.33 5.81
N LEU A 467 21.34 0.16 5.77
CA LEU A 467 22.19 0.12 4.57
C LEU A 467 22.72 -1.29 4.29
N VAL A 468 22.85 -2.11 5.34
CA VAL A 468 23.21 -3.53 5.26
C VAL A 468 22.27 -4.28 6.20
N PHE A 469 21.53 -5.25 5.70
CA PHE A 469 20.59 -6.02 6.51
C PHE A 469 20.34 -7.42 5.93
N LEU A 470 19.91 -8.31 6.79
CA LEU A 470 19.36 -9.60 6.40
C LEU A 470 17.87 -9.47 6.16
N ARG A 471 17.44 -9.76 4.96
CA ARG A 471 16.03 -9.73 4.60
C ARG A 471 15.48 -11.15 4.48
N GLN A 472 14.43 -11.44 5.22
CA GLN A 472 13.71 -12.68 5.06
C GLN A 472 12.82 -12.58 3.81
N VAL A 473 13.16 -13.32 2.77
CA VAL A 473 12.47 -13.29 1.47
C VAL A 473 11.45 -14.43 1.37
N LEU A 474 11.76 -15.56 2.00
CA LEU A 474 10.91 -16.75 2.18
C LEU A 474 10.96 -17.17 3.64
N GLU A 475 10.10 -18.10 4.06
CA GLU A 475 10.04 -18.58 5.45
C GLU A 475 11.38 -19.14 5.94
N THR A 476 12.18 -19.72 5.05
CA THR A 476 13.45 -20.42 5.36
C THR A 476 14.70 -19.67 4.91
N GLU A 477 14.61 -18.56 4.17
CA GLU A 477 15.76 -17.92 3.55
C GLU A 477 15.97 -16.47 3.97
N LYS A 478 17.15 -16.21 4.55
CA LYS A 478 17.67 -14.86 4.81
C LYS A 478 18.66 -14.47 3.70
N MET A 479 18.51 -13.28 3.15
CA MET A 479 19.41 -12.73 2.13
C MET A 479 20.11 -11.47 2.66
N MET A 480 21.45 -11.48 2.66
CA MET A 480 22.20 -10.25 2.94
C MET A 480 22.03 -9.27 1.77
N GLN A 481 21.58 -8.09 2.09
CA GLN A 481 21.42 -7.00 1.14
C GLN A 481 22.24 -5.79 1.60
N ILE A 482 23.08 -5.27 0.69
CA ILE A 482 23.76 -3.98 0.85
C ILE A 482 23.17 -3.00 -0.16
N ASN A 483 22.89 -1.78 0.26
CA ASN A 483 22.45 -0.74 -0.64
C ASN A 483 23.56 -0.42 -1.65
N THR A 484 23.26 -0.57 -2.93
CA THR A 484 24.23 -0.46 -4.03
C THR A 484 24.79 0.95 -4.20
N ILE A 485 23.97 1.97 -3.90
CA ILE A 485 24.37 3.39 -3.96
C ILE A 485 25.37 3.68 -2.83
N PHE A 486 25.08 3.23 -1.61
CA PHE A 486 26.00 3.36 -0.48
C PHE A 486 27.31 2.63 -0.72
N LYS A 487 27.25 1.39 -1.26
CA LYS A 487 28.45 0.62 -1.59
C LYS A 487 29.35 1.39 -2.55
N ARG A 488 28.77 1.94 -3.63
CA ARG A 488 29.50 2.75 -4.62
C ARG A 488 30.10 4.00 -3.97
N GLU A 489 29.33 4.74 -3.17
CA GLU A 489 29.80 5.93 -2.45
C GLU A 489 30.95 5.59 -1.51
N ALA A 490 30.87 4.48 -0.77
CA ALA A 490 31.93 4.03 0.12
C ALA A 490 33.20 3.59 -0.60
N GLN A 491 33.07 2.94 -1.77
CA GLN A 491 34.19 2.55 -2.64
C GLN A 491 34.89 3.79 -3.22
N THR A 492 34.13 4.71 -3.80
CA THR A 492 34.67 5.95 -4.37
C THR A 492 35.32 6.83 -3.28
N GLY A 493 34.72 6.86 -2.09
CA GLY A 493 35.28 7.60 -0.94
C GLY A 493 36.42 6.91 -0.19
N GLY A 494 36.84 5.71 -0.62
CA GLY A 494 38.01 4.99 -0.06
C GLY A 494 37.80 4.38 1.33
N PHE A 495 36.55 4.34 1.87
CA PHE A 495 36.29 3.80 3.21
C PHE A 495 35.54 2.45 3.22
N TYR A 496 35.33 1.84 2.04
CA TYR A 496 34.66 0.53 1.92
C TYR A 496 35.59 -0.62 2.32
N ASN A 497 35.21 -1.40 3.33
CA ASN A 497 35.87 -2.65 3.70
C ASN A 497 34.89 -3.62 4.38
N LYS A 498 35.29 -4.90 4.51
CA LYS A 498 34.45 -5.96 5.10
C LYS A 498 34.07 -5.66 6.55
N LYS A 499 35.01 -5.15 7.37
CA LYS A 499 34.77 -4.80 8.77
C LYS A 499 33.70 -3.68 8.90
N LEU A 500 33.70 -2.71 7.99
CA LEU A 500 32.68 -1.67 7.95
C LEU A 500 31.29 -2.26 7.66
N VAL A 501 31.19 -3.15 6.68
CA VAL A 501 29.92 -3.81 6.31
C VAL A 501 29.35 -4.59 7.49
N GLU A 502 30.15 -5.39 8.16
CA GLU A 502 29.76 -6.15 9.36
C GLU A 502 29.30 -5.22 10.51
N ARG A 503 30.03 -4.13 10.73
CA ARG A 503 29.63 -3.12 11.75
C ARG A 503 28.31 -2.46 11.43
N ILE A 504 28.06 -2.12 10.17
CA ILE A 504 26.77 -1.54 9.73
C ILE A 504 25.65 -2.56 9.91
N ALA A 505 25.86 -3.83 9.54
CA ALA A 505 24.87 -4.89 9.72
C ALA A 505 24.44 -5.01 11.19
N ARG A 506 25.39 -5.01 12.13
CA ARG A 506 25.10 -5.09 13.58
C ARG A 506 24.47 -3.80 14.14
N ALA A 507 24.93 -2.63 13.69
CA ALA A 507 24.48 -1.35 14.24
C ALA A 507 23.17 -0.84 13.62
N GLY A 508 22.83 -1.29 12.41
CA GLY A 508 21.67 -0.80 11.63
C GLY A 508 21.77 0.66 11.17
N SER A 509 22.85 1.36 11.56
CA SER A 509 23.03 2.81 11.31
C SER A 509 24.50 3.16 11.21
N ILE A 510 24.80 4.18 10.39
CA ILE A 510 26.15 4.74 10.25
C ILE A 510 26.35 6.05 11.04
N GLN A 511 25.31 6.53 11.73
CA GLN A 511 25.33 7.88 12.32
C GLN A 511 26.43 8.09 13.37
N LYS A 512 26.81 7.03 14.10
CA LYS A 512 27.88 7.04 15.12
C LYS A 512 29.25 6.62 14.60
N MET A 513 29.39 6.35 13.30
CA MET A 513 30.64 5.87 12.69
C MET A 513 31.48 7.05 12.18
N THR A 514 32.34 7.59 13.01
CA THR A 514 33.14 8.81 12.72
C THR A 514 34.11 8.65 11.56
N GLN A 515 34.53 7.40 11.24
CA GLN A 515 35.37 7.11 10.06
C GLN A 515 34.63 7.31 8.71
N ILE A 516 33.29 7.41 8.73
CA ILE A 516 32.50 7.76 7.54
C ILE A 516 32.36 9.29 7.49
N PRO A 517 32.62 9.94 6.34
CA PRO A 517 32.51 11.39 6.22
C PRO A 517 31.14 11.93 6.67
N ALA A 518 31.12 13.05 7.37
CA ALA A 518 29.89 13.65 7.91
C ALA A 518 28.84 13.93 6.84
N LYS A 519 29.27 14.32 5.63
CA LYS A 519 28.40 14.52 4.46
C LYS A 519 27.64 13.23 4.10
N VAL A 520 28.33 12.09 4.09
CA VAL A 520 27.72 10.78 3.79
C VAL A 520 26.74 10.39 4.89
N ARG A 521 27.15 10.49 6.17
CA ARG A 521 26.28 10.17 7.31
C ARG A 521 24.99 11.00 7.32
N ARG A 522 25.07 12.28 6.92
CA ARG A 522 23.90 13.18 6.85
C ARG A 522 22.89 12.72 5.79
N VAL A 523 23.34 12.21 4.65
CA VAL A 523 22.49 11.79 3.53
C VAL A 523 21.96 10.37 3.74
N PHE A 524 22.83 9.42 4.09
CA PHE A 524 22.50 7.99 4.19
C PHE A 524 21.91 7.62 5.56
N LYS A 525 20.77 8.23 5.90
CA LYS A 525 20.01 7.91 7.11
C LYS A 525 19.03 6.77 6.88
N CYS A 526 18.93 5.91 7.88
CA CYS A 526 18.01 4.77 7.92
C CYS A 526 16.74 5.10 8.72
N ALA A 527 15.74 4.22 8.68
CA ALA A 527 14.41 4.46 9.24
C ALA A 527 14.42 4.90 10.72
N TYR A 528 15.28 4.31 11.54
CA TYR A 528 15.40 4.65 12.97
C TYR A 528 16.32 5.85 13.27
N ASP A 529 17.07 6.33 12.28
CA ASP A 529 17.82 7.59 12.38
C ASP A 529 16.91 8.82 12.20
N ILE A 530 15.76 8.61 11.55
CA ILE A 530 14.80 9.63 11.16
C ILE A 530 13.74 9.77 12.26
N LYS A 531 13.54 10.97 12.76
CA LYS A 531 12.48 11.23 13.76
C LYS A 531 11.09 10.96 13.16
N PRO A 532 10.13 10.40 13.94
CA PRO A 532 8.78 10.09 13.46
C PRO A 532 8.05 11.24 12.77
N GLU A 533 8.31 12.47 13.19
CA GLU A 533 7.76 13.67 12.58
C GLU A 533 8.11 13.80 11.09
N TRP A 534 9.34 13.48 10.70
CA TRP A 534 9.76 13.56 9.30
C TRP A 534 9.15 12.47 8.43
N HIS A 535 8.93 11.28 8.99
CA HIS A 535 8.15 10.24 8.30
C HIS A 535 6.75 10.74 7.95
N ILE A 536 6.07 11.42 8.91
CA ILE A 536 4.71 11.93 8.70
C ILE A 536 4.70 13.11 7.73
N ARG A 537 5.66 14.03 7.83
CA ARG A 537 5.81 15.15 6.88
C ARG A 537 6.02 14.65 5.45
N MET A 538 6.83 13.60 5.29
CA MET A 538 7.04 12.96 3.98
C MET A 538 5.76 12.31 3.48
N GLN A 539 5.05 11.54 4.31
CA GLN A 539 3.75 10.97 3.94
C GLN A 539 2.76 12.04 3.49
N ALA A 540 2.67 13.14 4.23
CA ALA A 540 1.78 14.25 3.91
C ALA A 540 2.17 14.95 2.60
N ALA A 541 3.47 15.08 2.30
CA ALA A 541 3.97 15.65 1.06
C ALA A 541 3.50 14.86 -0.18
N PHE A 542 3.56 13.53 -0.10
CA PHE A 542 3.03 12.65 -1.14
C PHE A 542 1.50 12.66 -1.17
N GLN A 543 0.83 12.57 -0.01
CA GLN A 543 -0.63 12.52 0.09
C GLN A 543 -1.29 13.77 -0.51
N LYS A 544 -0.66 14.93 -0.41
CA LYS A 544 -1.17 16.17 -0.98
C LYS A 544 -1.45 16.10 -2.49
N HIS A 545 -0.71 15.25 -3.19
CA HIS A 545 -0.75 15.13 -4.65
C HIS A 545 -1.12 13.71 -5.12
N CYS A 546 -1.71 12.89 -4.25
CA CYS A 546 -2.09 11.52 -4.56
C CYS A 546 -3.62 11.39 -4.57
N ASP A 547 -4.21 10.80 -5.62
CA ASP A 547 -5.66 10.62 -5.73
C ASP A 547 -6.19 9.69 -4.64
N ALA A 548 -5.61 8.50 -4.52
CA ALA A 548 -5.96 7.51 -3.51
C ALA A 548 -5.23 7.80 -2.18
N ALA A 549 -4.46 6.88 -1.61
CA ALA A 549 -3.76 7.11 -0.36
C ALA A 549 -2.28 6.70 -0.43
N VAL A 550 -1.57 6.89 0.67
CA VAL A 550 -0.14 6.64 0.80
C VAL A 550 0.09 5.58 1.86
N SER A 551 0.61 4.43 1.45
CA SER A 551 1.12 3.43 2.38
C SER A 551 2.47 3.89 2.92
N LYS A 552 2.53 4.13 4.23
CA LYS A 552 3.74 4.58 4.92
C LYS A 552 3.74 4.15 6.36
N THR A 553 4.81 3.50 6.79
CA THR A 553 5.04 3.15 8.20
C THR A 553 5.77 4.28 8.92
N ILE A 554 5.25 4.69 10.07
CA ILE A 554 5.94 5.60 10.96
C ILE A 554 6.73 4.79 11.97
N ASN A 555 8.05 4.74 11.79
CA ASN A 555 8.94 3.93 12.62
C ASN A 555 9.28 4.65 13.93
N PHE A 556 9.20 3.91 15.04
CA PHE A 556 9.54 4.38 16.38
C PHE A 556 10.61 3.48 16.99
N PRO A 557 11.61 4.06 17.69
CA PRO A 557 12.57 3.27 18.43
C PRO A 557 11.88 2.54 19.61
N LYS A 558 12.49 1.46 20.10
CA LYS A 558 12.00 0.65 21.24
C LYS A 558 11.58 1.49 22.45
N LYS A 559 12.36 2.54 22.75
CA LYS A 559 12.14 3.46 23.89
C LYS A 559 11.02 4.49 23.73
N ALA A 560 10.33 4.54 22.58
CA ALA A 560 9.24 5.47 22.34
C ALA A 560 8.11 5.28 23.36
N LYS A 561 7.55 6.38 23.83
CA LYS A 561 6.46 6.42 24.81
C LYS A 561 5.10 6.47 24.12
N VAL A 562 4.03 6.13 24.85
CA VAL A 562 2.64 6.25 24.38
C VAL A 562 2.33 7.66 23.87
N ALA A 563 2.87 8.69 24.55
CA ALA A 563 2.70 10.10 24.15
C ALA A 563 3.33 10.42 22.79
N ASP A 564 4.35 9.69 22.35
CA ASP A 564 4.97 9.91 21.04
C ASP A 564 4.07 9.39 19.91
N ILE A 565 3.37 8.27 20.14
CA ILE A 565 2.35 7.75 19.22
C ILE A 565 1.16 8.72 19.12
N ASP A 566 0.70 9.27 20.28
CA ASP A 566 -0.36 10.27 20.31
C ASP A 566 0.00 11.49 19.46
N LYS A 567 1.20 12.05 19.67
CA LYS A 567 1.72 13.19 18.88
C LYS A 567 1.73 12.86 17.38
N ALA A 568 2.16 11.68 17.01
CA ALA A 568 2.22 11.23 15.62
C ALA A 568 0.83 11.16 14.97
N TYR A 569 -0.14 10.56 15.63
CA TYR A 569 -1.50 10.44 15.10
C TYR A 569 -2.16 11.82 14.95
N ARG A 570 -1.99 12.69 15.94
CA ARG A 570 -2.45 14.09 15.87
C ARG A 570 -1.78 14.88 14.75
N LEU A 571 -0.48 14.69 14.54
CA LEU A 571 0.28 15.36 13.48
C LEU A 571 -0.19 14.89 12.09
N ALA A 572 -0.37 13.58 11.88
CA ALA A 572 -0.87 13.04 10.61
C ALA A 572 -2.25 13.64 10.26
N TYR A 573 -3.15 13.73 11.25
CA TYR A 573 -4.42 14.42 11.06
C TYR A 573 -4.23 15.88 10.67
N ARG A 574 -3.40 16.64 11.36
CA ARG A 574 -3.18 18.08 11.07
C ARG A 574 -2.58 18.29 9.67
N LEU A 575 -1.69 17.41 9.23
CA LEU A 575 -1.02 17.52 7.93
C LEU A 575 -1.83 16.97 6.75
N GLY A 576 -3.04 16.48 6.96
CA GLY A 576 -3.93 16.07 5.88
C GLY A 576 -3.74 14.65 5.37
N CYS A 577 -3.03 13.79 6.09
CA CYS A 577 -2.96 12.36 5.74
C CYS A 577 -4.36 11.72 5.76
N LYS A 578 -4.59 10.74 4.89
CA LYS A 578 -5.83 9.94 4.86
C LYS A 578 -5.85 8.80 5.87
N GLY A 579 -4.68 8.39 6.34
CA GLY A 579 -4.49 7.38 7.37
C GLY A 579 -3.09 7.43 7.96
N ILE A 580 -2.86 6.64 9.00
CA ILE A 580 -1.55 6.49 9.65
C ILE A 580 -1.41 5.09 10.23
N THR A 581 -0.24 4.49 10.04
CA THR A 581 0.19 3.23 10.66
C THR A 581 1.54 3.45 11.33
N VAL A 582 1.71 2.89 12.52
CA VAL A 582 2.94 3.00 13.30
C VAL A 582 3.58 1.64 13.50
N TYR A 583 4.89 1.62 13.64
CA TYR A 583 5.64 0.45 14.04
C TYR A 583 6.68 0.85 15.08
N ARG A 584 6.58 0.29 16.29
CA ARG A 584 7.59 0.44 17.34
C ARG A 584 8.50 -0.79 17.33
N GLN A 585 9.80 -0.56 17.29
CA GLN A 585 10.82 -1.62 17.31
C GLN A 585 10.56 -2.61 18.45
N HIS A 586 10.64 -3.90 18.17
CA HIS A 586 10.35 -5.02 19.07
C HIS A 586 8.91 -5.06 19.63
N SER A 587 7.94 -4.45 18.93
CA SER A 587 6.52 -4.57 19.31
C SER A 587 5.86 -5.84 18.77
N ARG A 588 6.54 -6.61 17.93
CA ARG A 588 6.07 -7.89 17.38
C ARG A 588 7.12 -8.98 17.61
N ALA A 589 6.67 -10.24 17.77
CA ALA A 589 7.55 -11.39 18.00
C ALA A 589 8.46 -11.71 16.81
N HIS A 590 7.98 -11.48 15.60
CA HIS A 590 8.75 -11.67 14.37
C HIS A 590 8.84 -10.35 13.60
N GLU A 591 10.05 -9.86 13.45
CA GLU A 591 10.32 -8.68 12.63
C GLU A 591 10.59 -9.12 11.18
N PRO A 592 9.98 -8.45 10.16
CA PRO A 592 10.17 -8.83 8.75
C PRO A 592 11.58 -8.54 8.23
N MET A 593 12.35 -7.76 8.96
CA MET A 593 13.76 -7.44 8.72
C MET A 593 14.52 -7.45 10.04
N THR A 594 15.65 -8.17 10.09
CA THR A 594 16.53 -8.25 11.26
C THR A 594 17.90 -7.69 10.91
N LEU A 595 18.63 -7.25 11.95
CA LEU A 595 20.02 -6.80 11.82
C LEU A 595 20.99 -7.99 11.96
N ASP A 596 20.50 -9.09 12.57
CA ASP A 596 21.26 -10.33 12.81
C ASP A 596 20.64 -11.51 12.04
#